data_8f7968e5eeb0f687cdfb168f7fa3dd50
#
_entry.id   8f7968e5eeb0f687cdfb168f7fa3dd50
#
_cell.length_a   1.000
_cell.length_b   1.000
_cell.length_c   1.000
_cell.angle_alpha   90.00
_cell.angle_beta   90.00
_cell.angle_gamma   90.00
#
_symmetry.space_group_name_H-M   'P 1'
#
loop_
_entity.id
_entity.type
_entity.pdbx_description
1 polymer ?
#
loop_
_entity_poly.entity_id
_entity_poly.type
_entity_poly.pdbx_seq_one_letter_code
_entity_poly.pdbx_strand_id
1 'polypeptide(L)'
;MSDPITVSVTGAAGQIGYSLLFRIASGAMFGPDQPVNLNLIEIEPAMGALEGVCMELDDCAFPLLNKINPTSDLDRGFKNSNWALLVGSCLLYTSPSPRD
;
A
#
# COMPACT_ATOMS: atom_id res chain seq x y z
N MET A 1 -11.12 15.30 -14.68
CA MET A 1 -10.91 14.47 -13.51
C MET A 1 -10.23 13.17 -13.92
N SER A 2 -9.19 12.82 -13.22
CA SER A 2 -8.42 11.64 -13.58
C SER A 2 -9.03 10.37 -13.01
N ASP A 3 -8.89 9.26 -13.73
CA ASP A 3 -9.27 7.96 -13.20
C ASP A 3 -8.33 7.56 -12.08
N PRO A 4 -8.81 6.84 -11.06
CA PRO A 4 -7.93 6.37 -10.00
C PRO A 4 -6.86 5.42 -10.52
N ILE A 5 -5.65 5.56 -9.98
CA ILE A 5 -4.61 4.58 -10.22
C ILE A 5 -4.55 3.64 -9.01
N THR A 6 -4.11 2.43 -9.24
CA THR A 6 -3.99 1.44 -8.17
C THR A 6 -2.51 1.27 -7.82
N VAL A 7 -2.21 1.48 -6.55
CA VAL A 7 -0.85 1.40 -6.03
C VAL A 7 -0.80 0.29 -5.00
N SER A 8 0.08 -0.68 -5.22
CA SER A 8 0.29 -1.78 -4.28
C SER A 8 1.54 -1.50 -3.46
N VAL A 9 1.45 -1.66 -2.16
CA VAL A 9 2.56 -1.41 -1.24
C VAL A 9 2.78 -2.62 -0.36
N THR A 10 3.97 -3.22 -0.42
CA THR A 10 4.33 -4.31 0.47
C THR A 10 4.93 -3.75 1.75
N GLY A 11 4.83 -4.51 2.84
CA GLY A 11 5.31 -4.04 4.13
C GLY A 11 4.56 -2.81 4.62
N ALA A 12 3.28 -2.73 4.29
CA ALA A 12 2.50 -1.51 4.50
C ALA A 12 2.33 -1.14 5.97
N ALA A 13 2.40 -2.11 6.86
CA ALA A 13 2.28 -1.84 8.29
C ALA A 13 3.61 -1.45 8.94
N GLY A 14 4.72 -1.57 8.21
CA GLY A 14 6.03 -1.17 8.70
C GLY A 14 6.17 0.34 8.73
N GLN A 15 7.21 0.79 9.41
CA GLN A 15 7.43 2.23 9.62
C GLN A 15 7.59 3.00 8.30
N ILE A 16 8.38 2.47 7.39
CA ILE A 16 8.61 3.11 6.09
C ILE A 16 7.34 3.06 5.25
N GLY A 17 6.67 1.90 5.25
CA GLY A 17 5.42 1.74 4.53
C GLY A 17 4.35 2.70 5.01
N TYR A 18 4.24 2.82 6.33
CA TYR A 18 3.28 3.73 6.95
C TYR A 18 3.47 5.17 6.45
N SER A 19 4.70 5.67 6.51
CA SER A 19 4.99 7.03 6.03
C SER A 19 4.67 7.19 4.56
N LEU A 20 5.00 6.18 3.77
CA LEU A 20 4.79 6.20 2.34
C LEU A 20 3.31 6.28 1.99
N LEU A 21 2.47 5.53 2.73
CA LEU A 21 1.04 5.53 2.50
C LEU A 21 0.44 6.93 2.66
N PHE A 22 0.86 7.64 3.68
CA PHE A 22 0.34 8.99 3.91
C PHE A 22 0.80 9.94 2.81
N ARG A 23 2.01 9.79 2.32
CA ARG A 23 2.50 10.62 1.22
C ARG A 23 1.73 10.35 -0.06
N ILE A 24 1.41 9.09 -0.33
CA ILE A 24 0.62 8.73 -1.50
C ILE A 24 -0.79 9.31 -1.38
N ALA A 25 -1.43 9.09 -0.24
CA ALA A 25 -2.81 9.50 -0.03
C ALA A 25 -2.97 11.01 -0.03
N SER A 26 -1.95 11.74 0.40
CA SER A 26 -2.01 13.20 0.44
C SER A 26 -1.79 13.86 -0.91
N GLY A 27 -1.37 13.10 -1.90
CA GLY A 27 -1.08 13.64 -3.23
C GLY A 27 0.36 14.04 -3.42
N ALA A 28 1.22 13.87 -2.41
CA ALA A 28 2.61 14.28 -2.50
C ALA A 28 3.41 13.47 -3.53
N MET A 29 3.00 12.23 -3.78
CA MET A 29 3.75 11.36 -4.68
C MET A 29 3.24 11.40 -6.12
N PHE A 30 1.93 11.36 -6.32
CA PHE A 30 1.35 11.26 -7.66
C PHE A 30 0.63 12.52 -8.11
N GLY A 31 0.64 13.54 -7.29
CA GLY A 31 0.05 14.81 -7.64
C GLY A 31 -1.25 15.09 -6.91
N PRO A 32 -1.60 16.37 -6.76
CA PRO A 32 -2.75 16.76 -5.94
C PRO A 32 -4.10 16.45 -6.58
N ASP A 33 -4.10 16.07 -7.85
CA ASP A 33 -5.35 15.79 -8.58
C ASP A 33 -5.49 14.33 -8.97
N GLN A 34 -4.61 13.46 -8.49
CA GLN A 34 -4.62 12.06 -8.88
C GLN A 34 -5.25 11.19 -7.79
N PRO A 35 -6.47 10.68 -8.00
CA PRO A 35 -7.07 9.73 -7.05
C PRO A 35 -6.32 8.41 -7.06
N VAL A 36 -6.26 7.77 -5.92
CA VAL A 36 -5.54 6.50 -5.79
C VAL A 36 -6.37 5.45 -5.08
N ASN A 37 -6.15 4.20 -5.45
CA ASN A 37 -6.59 3.03 -4.71
C ASN A 37 -5.34 2.39 -4.14
N LEU A 38 -5.38 2.02 -2.87
CA LEU A 38 -4.24 1.41 -2.20
C LEU A 38 -4.50 -0.07 -1.96
N ASN A 39 -3.61 -0.91 -2.47
CA ASN A 39 -3.59 -2.32 -2.10
C ASN A 39 -2.44 -2.48 -1.11
N LEU A 40 -2.77 -2.81 0.12
CA LEU A 40 -1.81 -2.88 1.21
C LEU A 40 -1.51 -4.33 1.51
N ILE A 41 -0.25 -4.70 1.32
CA ILE A 41 0.16 -6.10 1.44
C ILE A 41 1.05 -6.27 2.64
N GLU A 42 0.72 -7.26 3.48
CA GLU A 42 1.52 -7.59 4.65
C GLU A 42 1.53 -9.09 4.86
N ILE A 43 2.44 -9.55 5.71
CA ILE A 43 2.44 -10.95 6.12
C ILE A 43 1.35 -11.16 7.15
N GLU A 44 0.88 -12.40 7.28
CA GLU A 44 -0.22 -12.71 8.18
C GLU A 44 -0.06 -12.15 9.60
N PRO A 45 1.09 -12.34 10.25
CA PRO A 45 1.24 -11.84 11.62
C PRO A 45 1.11 -10.32 11.74
N ALA A 46 1.30 -9.58 10.65
CA ALA A 46 1.23 -8.12 10.67
C ALA A 46 -0.13 -7.59 10.23
N MET A 47 -1.09 -8.45 9.90
CA MET A 47 -2.39 -8.00 9.42
C MET A 47 -3.16 -7.19 10.47
N GLY A 48 -2.99 -7.51 11.75
CA GLY A 48 -3.63 -6.72 12.80
C GLY A 48 -3.12 -5.28 12.83
N ALA A 49 -1.81 -5.11 12.66
CA ALA A 49 -1.23 -3.77 12.62
C ALA A 49 -1.67 -3.05 11.35
N LEU A 50 -1.79 -3.78 10.25
CA LEU A 50 -2.25 -3.19 9.00
C LEU A 50 -3.68 -2.67 9.11
N GLU A 51 -4.54 -3.38 9.82
CA GLU A 51 -5.90 -2.93 10.08
C GLU A 51 -5.90 -1.56 10.74
N GLY A 52 -5.03 -1.38 11.74
CA GLY A 52 -4.89 -0.10 12.41
C GLY A 52 -4.46 1.01 11.46
N VAL A 53 -3.56 0.71 10.55
CA VAL A 53 -3.11 1.68 9.55
C VAL A 53 -4.27 2.07 8.63
N CYS A 54 -5.06 1.09 8.20
CA CYS A 54 -6.23 1.37 7.37
C CYS A 54 -7.21 2.30 8.08
N MET A 55 -7.43 2.08 9.36
CA MET A 55 -8.33 2.92 10.15
C MET A 55 -7.81 4.34 10.24
N GLU A 56 -6.51 4.50 10.42
CA GLU A 56 -5.92 5.83 10.47
C GLU A 56 -6.05 6.57 9.14
N LEU A 57 -5.81 5.87 8.04
CA LEU A 57 -5.97 6.46 6.72
C LEU A 57 -7.40 6.89 6.48
N ASP A 58 -8.34 6.07 6.90
CA ASP A 58 -9.76 6.37 6.76
C ASP A 58 -10.15 7.58 7.60
N ASP A 59 -9.65 7.65 8.82
CA ASP A 59 -9.93 8.76 9.73
C ASP A 59 -9.39 10.08 9.22
N CYS A 60 -8.28 10.06 8.50
CA CYS A 60 -7.71 11.27 7.92
C CYS A 60 -8.53 11.83 6.76
N ALA A 61 -9.42 11.02 6.20
CA ALA A 61 -10.34 11.43 5.14
C ALA A 61 -9.63 12.12 3.97
N PHE A 62 -8.57 11.50 3.47
CA PHE A 62 -7.84 12.03 2.32
C PHE A 62 -8.73 12.06 1.08
N PRO A 63 -8.93 13.22 0.46
CA PRO A 63 -9.84 13.31 -0.71
C PRO A 63 -9.41 12.46 -1.90
N LEU A 64 -8.11 12.25 -2.07
CA LEU A 64 -7.59 11.48 -3.20
C LEU A 64 -7.63 9.98 -2.97
N LEU A 65 -7.79 9.54 -1.73
CA LEU A 65 -7.80 8.14 -1.40
C LEU A 65 -9.19 7.56 -1.67
N ASN A 66 -9.29 6.75 -2.73
CA ASN A 66 -10.57 6.22 -3.18
C ASN A 66 -10.92 4.89 -2.50
N LYS A 67 -9.98 3.94 -2.47
CA LYS A 67 -10.20 2.62 -1.88
C LYS A 67 -8.95 2.15 -1.18
N ILE A 68 -9.13 1.34 -0.13
CA ILE A 68 -8.05 0.69 0.59
C ILE A 68 -8.37 -0.79 0.66
N ASN A 69 -7.46 -1.63 0.17
CA ASN A 69 -7.65 -3.08 0.14
C ASN A 69 -6.49 -3.77 0.86
N PRO A 70 -6.63 -4.07 2.16
CA PRO A 70 -5.58 -4.80 2.87
C PRO A 70 -5.64 -6.28 2.57
N THR A 71 -4.49 -6.92 2.40
CA THR A 71 -4.45 -8.34 2.11
C THR A 71 -3.09 -8.93 2.48
N SER A 72 -3.08 -10.23 2.79
CA SER A 72 -1.84 -10.98 2.92
C SER A 72 -1.55 -11.80 1.67
N ASP A 73 -2.41 -11.73 0.68
CA ASP A 73 -2.29 -12.49 -0.56
C ASP A 73 -1.60 -11.64 -1.62
N LEU A 74 -0.43 -12.06 -2.07
CA LEU A 74 0.33 -11.31 -3.07
C LEU A 74 -0.42 -11.17 -4.39
N ASP A 75 -1.10 -12.22 -4.81
CA ASP A 75 -1.83 -12.18 -6.06
C ASP A 75 -2.93 -11.13 -6.03
N ARG A 76 -3.66 -11.08 -4.92
CA ARG A 76 -4.71 -10.08 -4.76
C ARG A 76 -4.13 -8.68 -4.62
N GLY A 77 -3.01 -8.60 -3.88
CA GLY A 77 -2.39 -7.31 -3.61
C GLY A 77 -1.83 -6.64 -4.85
N PHE A 78 -1.40 -7.42 -5.82
CA PHE A 78 -0.84 -6.87 -7.06
C PHE A 78 -1.81 -6.85 -8.22
N LYS A 79 -3.01 -7.37 -8.02
CA LYS A 79 -3.99 -7.43 -9.09
C LYS A 79 -4.40 -6.02 -9.54
N ASN A 80 -4.33 -5.79 -10.84
CA ASN A 80 -4.72 -4.52 -11.44
C ASN A 80 -3.89 -3.32 -10.97
N SER A 81 -2.68 -3.58 -10.45
CA SER A 81 -1.82 -2.50 -9.99
C SER A 81 -1.19 -1.73 -11.13
N ASN A 82 -1.20 -0.42 -11.03
CA ASN A 82 -0.46 0.45 -11.93
C ASN A 82 0.96 0.64 -11.42
N TRP A 83 1.13 0.64 -10.10
CA TRP A 83 2.42 0.82 -9.43
C TRP A 83 2.54 -0.19 -8.31
N ALA A 84 3.73 -0.71 -8.12
CA ALA A 84 4.02 -1.63 -7.03
C ALA A 84 5.26 -1.14 -6.30
N LEU A 85 5.07 -0.76 -5.04
CA LEU A 85 6.15 -0.26 -4.20
C LEU A 85 6.55 -1.34 -3.21
N LEU A 86 7.74 -1.88 -3.41
CA LEU A 86 8.25 -2.96 -2.58
C LEU A 86 9.04 -2.36 -1.42
N VAL A 87 8.43 -2.38 -0.25
CA VAL A 87 8.99 -1.76 0.94
C VAL A 87 9.32 -2.85 1.95
N GLY A 88 9.94 -2.48 3.03
CA GLY A 88 10.22 -3.32 4.18
C GLY A 88 10.23 -4.82 4.00
N SER A 89 9.07 -5.42 3.95
CA SER A 89 8.93 -6.87 3.89
C SER A 89 9.32 -7.50 2.57
N CYS A 90 9.71 -6.73 1.60
CA CYS A 90 10.06 -7.29 0.30
C CYS A 90 11.23 -8.27 0.40
N LEU A 91 12.07 -8.11 1.39
CA LEU A 91 13.18 -9.03 1.59
C LEU A 91 12.70 -10.43 1.92
N LEU A 92 11.55 -10.55 2.57
CA LEU A 92 10.99 -11.85 2.91
C LEU A 92 10.49 -12.57 1.68
N TYR A 93 10.09 -11.83 0.66
CA TYR A 93 9.56 -12.43 -0.55
C TYR A 93 10.64 -12.77 -1.56
N THR A 94 11.77 -12.09 -1.49
CA THR A 94 12.82 -12.27 -2.48
C THR A 94 13.94 -13.18 -2.00
N SER A 95 14.12 -13.31 -0.70
CA SER A 95 15.27 -14.02 -0.17
C SER A 95 15.37 -15.49 -0.60
N PRO A 96 14.29 -16.23 -0.77
CA PRO A 96 14.42 -17.63 -1.18
C PRO A 96 14.88 -17.79 -2.61
N SER A 97 14.75 -16.82 -3.36
CA SER A 97 15.21 -16.95 -4.71
C SER A 97 16.67 -16.69 -4.75
N PRO A 98 17.24 -17.13 -4.98
CA PRO A 98 18.42 -16.74 -4.75
C PRO A 98 19.09 -15.96 -5.73
N ARG A 99 18.67 -15.71 -5.32
CA ARG A 99 19.26 -15.06 -5.67
C ARG A 99 20.08 -15.07 -5.70
N ASP A 100 20.04 -15.58 -5.44
CA ASP A 100 20.54 -15.73 -5.06
C ASP A 100 20.80 -15.86 -4.86
#